data_a67b106e7f563136628dc8d170d97422
#
_entry.id   a67b106e7f563136628dc8d170d97422
#
_cell.length_a   1.000
_cell.length_b   1.000
_cell.length_c   1.000
_cell.angle_alpha   90.00
_cell.angle_beta   90.00
_cell.angle_gamma   90.00
#
_symmetry.space_group_name_H-M   'P 1'
#
loop_
_entity.id
_entity.type
_entity.pdbx_description
1 polymer ?
#
loop_
_entity_poly.entity_id
_entity_poly.type
_entity_poly.pdbx_seq_one_letter_code
_entity_poly.pdbx_strand_id
1 'polypeptide(L)'
;MVALLVGSYYVVLRSVLRDKPWLRRCLARCRHCRIFFLTDRRNAGRRDLGCAFGCRRAHRRQESTRRSVAYYREPEGKVKKQALNARRPSRGRKRSPTPVAAAARCRGRMLGYLCVLVGLIEGRRVARWEVVALLERTRRQHRMVRTRRIDQGVAWFNERPP
;
A
#
# COMPACT_ATOMS: atom_id res chain seq x y z
N MET A 1 -1.26 3.98 12.70
CA MET A 1 -0.83 2.62 12.27
C MET A 1 -0.43 2.54 10.79
N VAL A 2 -1.15 3.13 9.82
CA VAL A 2 -0.78 3.11 8.39
C VAL A 2 0.52 3.89 8.12
N ALA A 3 0.71 5.05 8.74
CA ALA A 3 1.91 5.88 8.57
C ALA A 3 3.21 5.15 9.01
N LEU A 4 3.15 4.38 10.09
CA LEU A 4 4.29 3.57 10.57
C LEU A 4 4.67 2.47 9.57
N LEU A 5 3.69 1.82 8.96
CA LEU A 5 3.93 0.78 7.97
C LEU A 5 4.54 1.37 6.69
N VAL A 6 4.11 2.58 6.29
CA VAL A 6 4.67 3.30 5.14
C VAL A 6 6.11 3.73 5.43
N GLY A 7 6.40 4.21 6.65
CA GLY A 7 7.77 4.54 7.05
C GLY A 7 8.70 3.34 6.98
N SER A 8 8.32 2.22 7.59
CA SER A 8 9.08 0.96 7.53
C SER A 8 9.26 0.46 6.10
N TYR A 9 8.22 0.58 5.27
CA TYR A 9 8.29 0.25 3.85
C TYR A 9 9.38 1.06 3.12
N TYR A 10 9.48 2.37 3.36
CA TYR A 10 10.51 3.19 2.73
C TYR A 10 11.92 2.87 3.22
N VAL A 11 12.09 2.50 4.49
CA VAL A 11 13.38 2.03 5.01
C VAL A 11 13.83 0.79 4.24
N VAL A 12 12.95 -0.21 4.12
CA VAL A 12 13.26 -1.45 3.37
C VAL A 12 13.50 -1.15 1.89
N LEU A 13 12.65 -0.33 1.25
CA LEU A 13 12.83 0.03 -0.16
C LEU A 13 14.19 0.72 -0.40
N ARG A 14 14.58 1.63 0.49
CA ARG A 14 15.88 2.31 0.40
C ARG A 14 17.05 1.32 0.54
N SER A 15 16.95 0.35 1.45
CA SER A 15 17.95 -0.70 1.61
C SER A 15 18.08 -1.54 0.34
N VAL A 16 16.97 -1.96 -0.27
CA VAL A 16 16.96 -2.68 -1.55
C VAL A 16 17.64 -1.86 -2.65
N LEU A 17 17.34 -0.56 -2.76
CA LEU A 17 17.91 0.31 -3.79
C LEU A 17 19.41 0.62 -3.57
N ARG A 18 19.89 0.48 -2.35
CA ARG A 18 21.32 0.58 -2.02
C ARG A 18 22.05 -0.70 -2.39
N ASP A 19 21.49 -1.84 -2.04
CA ASP A 19 22.03 -3.17 -2.33
C ASP A 19 21.98 -3.48 -3.84
N LYS A 20 20.90 -3.07 -4.52
CA LYS A 20 20.64 -3.32 -5.95
C LYS A 20 20.37 -2.03 -6.70
N PRO A 21 21.43 -1.23 -7.03
CA PRO A 21 21.27 0.10 -7.62
C PRO A 21 20.55 0.12 -8.97
N TRP A 22 20.64 -0.96 -9.76
CA TRP A 22 19.96 -1.06 -11.06
C TRP A 22 18.43 -1.03 -10.94
N LEU A 23 17.85 -1.38 -9.77
CA LEU A 23 16.43 -1.31 -9.53
C LEU A 23 15.91 0.14 -9.44
N ARG A 24 16.78 1.14 -9.31
CA ARG A 24 16.38 2.56 -9.36
C ARG A 24 15.66 2.90 -10.67
N ARG A 25 16.05 2.28 -11.77
CA ARG A 25 15.37 2.45 -13.07
C ARG A 25 13.95 1.87 -13.09
N CYS A 26 13.63 0.95 -12.17
CA CYS A 26 12.32 0.36 -12.01
C CYS A 26 11.46 1.07 -10.96
N LEU A 27 11.95 2.17 -10.38
CA LEU A 27 11.23 2.93 -9.37
C LEU A 27 10.15 3.79 -10.03
N ALA A 28 8.89 3.60 -9.62
CA ALA A 28 7.76 4.38 -10.08
C ALA A 28 6.99 4.98 -8.90
N ARG A 29 6.31 6.09 -9.13
CA ARG A 29 5.44 6.74 -8.16
C ARG A 29 3.98 6.43 -8.47
N CYS A 30 3.22 5.98 -7.49
CA CYS A 30 1.80 5.73 -7.68
C CYS A 30 1.04 7.02 -8.00
N ARG A 31 0.30 7.04 -9.08
CA ARG A 31 -0.57 8.16 -9.49
C ARG A 31 -1.61 8.55 -8.43
N HIS A 32 -2.09 7.57 -7.64
CA HIS A 32 -3.20 7.78 -6.69
C HIS A 32 -2.73 8.11 -5.27
N CYS A 33 -1.88 7.25 -4.69
CA CYS A 33 -1.43 7.41 -3.29
C CYS A 33 -0.03 8.02 -3.16
N ARG A 34 0.63 8.32 -4.28
CA ARG A 34 1.95 8.93 -4.35
C ARG A 34 3.10 8.11 -3.73
N ILE A 35 2.84 6.91 -3.27
CA ILE A 35 3.88 6.00 -2.73
C ILE A 35 4.76 5.50 -3.87
N PHE A 36 6.07 5.48 -3.65
CA PHE A 36 7.02 4.86 -4.57
C PHE A 36 6.96 3.35 -4.46
N PHE A 37 7.14 2.64 -5.56
CA PHE A 37 7.18 1.18 -5.62
C PHE A 37 8.02 0.72 -6.82
N LEU A 38 8.52 -0.52 -6.77
CA LEU A 38 9.22 -1.11 -7.90
C LEU A 38 8.21 -1.67 -8.91
N THR A 39 8.47 -1.43 -10.18
CA THR A 39 7.68 -1.94 -11.31
C THR A 39 8.58 -2.69 -12.27
N ASP A 40 7.99 -3.32 -13.29
CA ASP A 40 8.75 -3.93 -14.37
C ASP A 40 9.51 -2.86 -15.17
N ARG A 41 10.69 -3.22 -15.69
CA ARG A 41 11.54 -2.33 -16.50
C ARG A 41 10.79 -1.74 -17.71
N ARG A 42 9.86 -2.50 -18.30
CA ARG A 42 9.01 -2.05 -19.42
C ARG A 42 8.07 -0.91 -19.05
N ASN A 43 7.79 -0.75 -17.77
CA ASN A 43 6.93 0.31 -17.24
C ASN A 43 7.73 1.46 -16.61
N ALA A 44 9.06 1.42 -16.69
CA ALA A 44 9.93 2.48 -16.20
C ALA A 44 9.58 3.82 -16.88
N GLY A 45 9.54 4.91 -16.13
CA GLY A 45 9.20 6.24 -16.63
C GLY A 45 7.71 6.54 -16.84
N ARG A 46 6.82 5.55 -16.80
CA ARG A 46 5.38 5.79 -16.91
C ARG A 46 4.82 6.50 -15.68
N ARG A 47 4.03 7.57 -15.91
CA ARG A 47 3.42 8.39 -14.85
C ARG A 47 2.01 7.96 -14.45
N ASP A 48 1.39 7.08 -15.22
CA ASP A 48 -0.01 6.61 -15.07
C ASP A 48 -0.15 5.35 -14.21
N LEU A 49 0.94 4.88 -13.60
CA LEU A 49 0.96 3.62 -12.88
C LEU A 49 0.27 3.71 -11.52
N GLY A 50 -0.50 2.66 -11.22
CA GLY A 50 -1.06 2.41 -9.88
C GLY A 50 -0.27 1.34 -9.14
N CYS A 51 -0.01 1.57 -7.84
CA CYS A 51 0.74 0.64 -7.00
C CYS A 51 0.02 -0.71 -6.79
N ALA A 52 0.80 -1.74 -6.44
CA ALA A 52 0.31 -3.07 -6.09
C ALA A 52 -0.50 -3.10 -4.78
N PHE A 53 -0.41 -2.06 -3.94
CA PHE A 53 -1.07 -1.98 -2.63
C PHE A 53 -2.60 -1.84 -2.68
N GLY A 54 -3.16 -1.74 -3.88
CA GLY A 54 -4.60 -1.73 -4.11
C GLY A 54 -5.10 -0.58 -4.99
N CYS A 55 -4.32 0.47 -5.20
CA CYS A 55 -4.73 1.63 -5.99
C CYS A 55 -5.09 1.25 -7.43
N ARG A 56 -4.29 0.41 -8.10
CA ARG A 56 -4.56 -0.07 -9.47
C ARG A 56 -5.92 -0.77 -9.56
N ARG A 57 -6.24 -1.61 -8.58
CA ARG A 57 -7.52 -2.34 -8.56
C ARG A 57 -8.69 -1.42 -8.23
N ALA A 58 -8.51 -0.49 -7.30
CA ALA A 58 -9.51 0.51 -6.95
C ALA A 58 -9.85 1.37 -8.16
N HIS A 59 -8.85 1.88 -8.85
CA HIS A 59 -9.02 2.67 -10.07
C HIS A 59 -9.73 1.90 -11.19
N ARG A 60 -9.29 0.66 -11.49
CA ARG A 60 -9.97 -0.18 -12.49
C ARG A 60 -11.45 -0.38 -12.18
N ARG A 61 -11.79 -0.62 -10.90
CA ARG A 61 -13.17 -0.77 -10.47
C ARG A 61 -13.95 0.53 -10.67
N GLN A 62 -13.37 1.66 -10.31
CA GLN A 62 -13.98 2.98 -10.43
C GLN A 62 -14.26 3.33 -11.89
N GLU A 63 -13.27 3.12 -12.78
CA GLU A 63 -13.44 3.34 -14.22
C GLU A 63 -14.43 2.37 -14.86
N SER A 64 -14.46 1.12 -14.44
CA SER A 64 -15.47 0.16 -14.88
C SER A 64 -16.89 0.59 -14.48
N THR A 65 -17.05 1.03 -13.22
CA THR A 65 -18.34 1.56 -12.73
C THR A 65 -18.75 2.80 -13.51
N ARG A 66 -17.80 3.75 -13.73
CA ARG A 66 -18.07 4.98 -14.48
C ARG A 66 -18.56 4.68 -15.90
N ARG A 67 -17.89 3.78 -16.62
CA ARG A 67 -18.28 3.36 -17.97
C ARG A 67 -19.67 2.70 -17.97
N SER A 68 -19.92 1.81 -17.02
CA SER A 68 -21.23 1.16 -16.89
C SER A 68 -22.35 2.17 -16.58
N VAL A 69 -22.09 3.14 -15.71
CA VAL A 69 -23.06 4.20 -15.40
C VAL A 69 -23.34 5.07 -16.63
N ALA A 70 -22.29 5.46 -17.38
CA ALA A 70 -22.45 6.23 -18.62
C ALA A 70 -23.28 5.45 -19.65
N TYR A 71 -22.93 4.22 -19.91
CA TYR A 71 -23.66 3.35 -20.85
C TYR A 71 -25.15 3.19 -20.50
N TYR A 72 -25.46 2.96 -19.19
CA TYR A 72 -26.84 2.76 -18.75
C TYR A 72 -27.64 4.07 -18.59
N ARG A 73 -27.06 5.23 -18.88
CA ARG A 73 -27.80 6.50 -19.03
C ARG A 73 -28.46 6.64 -20.40
N GLU A 74 -27.90 5.99 -21.40
CA GLU A 74 -28.44 5.98 -22.77
C GLU A 74 -29.72 5.13 -22.86
N PRO A 75 -30.65 5.45 -23.77
CA PRO A 75 -31.93 4.72 -23.93
C PRO A 75 -31.75 3.22 -24.12
N GLU A 76 -30.89 2.82 -25.03
CA GLU A 76 -30.55 1.41 -25.30
C GLU A 76 -29.98 0.69 -24.08
N GLY A 77 -29.09 1.36 -23.36
CA GLY A 77 -28.51 0.86 -22.13
C GLY A 77 -29.53 0.64 -21.03
N LYS A 78 -30.56 1.52 -20.93
CA LYS A 78 -31.67 1.37 -19.97
C LYS A 78 -32.49 0.12 -20.26
N VAL A 79 -32.89 -0.10 -21.51
CA VAL A 79 -33.64 -1.30 -21.94
C VAL A 79 -32.85 -2.57 -21.62
N LYS A 80 -31.57 -2.60 -21.98
CA LYS A 80 -30.68 -3.74 -21.70
C LYS A 80 -30.52 -4.00 -20.19
N LYS A 81 -30.41 -2.93 -19.39
CA LYS A 81 -30.36 -3.05 -17.93
C LYS A 81 -31.63 -3.62 -17.33
N GLN A 82 -32.78 -3.21 -17.82
CA GLN A 82 -34.12 -3.75 -17.38
C GLN A 82 -34.19 -5.25 -17.71
N ALA A 83 -33.86 -5.65 -18.94
CA ALA A 83 -33.86 -7.05 -19.33
C ALA A 83 -32.91 -7.91 -18.50
N LEU A 84 -31.68 -7.39 -18.19
CA LEU A 84 -30.71 -8.07 -17.33
C LEU A 84 -31.20 -8.19 -15.87
N ASN A 85 -31.87 -7.16 -15.37
CA ASN A 85 -32.38 -7.18 -13.99
C ASN A 85 -33.58 -8.15 -13.85
N ALA A 86 -34.43 -8.24 -14.87
CA ALA A 86 -35.56 -9.19 -14.90
C ALA A 86 -35.12 -10.66 -14.85
N ARG A 87 -33.92 -10.95 -15.45
CA ARG A 87 -33.33 -12.29 -15.45
C ARG A 87 -32.50 -12.62 -14.21
N ARG A 88 -32.25 -11.64 -13.34
CA ARG A 88 -31.44 -11.88 -12.13
C ARG A 88 -32.29 -12.44 -11.01
N PRO A 89 -31.95 -13.66 -10.50
CA PRO A 89 -32.54 -14.11 -9.25
C PRO A 89 -32.19 -13.10 -8.15
N SER A 90 -33.12 -12.87 -7.22
CA SER A 90 -32.96 -11.93 -6.09
C SER A 90 -31.88 -12.42 -5.13
N ARG A 91 -30.61 -12.39 -5.57
CA ARG A 91 -29.46 -12.64 -4.71
C ARG A 91 -29.26 -11.44 -3.81
N GLY A 92 -29.32 -11.67 -2.51
CA GLY A 92 -29.07 -10.66 -1.49
C GLY A 92 -27.86 -9.77 -1.83
N ARG A 93 -28.08 -8.48 -1.67
CA ARG A 93 -27.11 -7.41 -1.99
C ARG A 93 -25.79 -7.67 -1.25
N LYS A 94 -24.76 -8.11 -1.95
CA LYS A 94 -23.41 -8.25 -1.35
C LYS A 94 -23.01 -6.91 -0.77
N ARG A 95 -22.92 -6.81 0.54
CA ARG A 95 -22.52 -5.62 1.27
C ARG A 95 -21.17 -5.12 0.74
N SER A 96 -21.10 -3.84 0.42
CA SER A 96 -19.83 -3.20 0.10
C SER A 96 -18.87 -3.35 1.28
N PRO A 97 -17.59 -3.65 1.05
CA PRO A 97 -16.64 -3.81 2.15
C PRO A 97 -16.53 -2.51 2.94
N THR A 98 -16.62 -2.64 4.26
CA THR A 98 -16.45 -1.51 5.18
C THR A 98 -15.05 -0.85 5.00
N PRO A 99 -14.90 0.43 5.34
CA PRO A 99 -13.60 1.12 5.30
C PRO A 99 -12.51 0.38 6.07
N VAL A 100 -12.87 -0.25 7.20
CA VAL A 100 -11.98 -1.06 8.03
C VAL A 100 -11.48 -2.29 7.26
N ALA A 101 -12.36 -3.00 6.56
CA ALA A 101 -11.99 -4.16 5.75
C ALA A 101 -11.15 -3.77 4.51
N ALA A 102 -11.35 -2.57 3.97
CA ALA A 102 -10.52 -2.04 2.89
C ALA A 102 -9.10 -1.70 3.37
N ALA A 103 -8.98 -1.05 4.53
CA ALA A 103 -7.70 -0.75 5.17
C ALA A 103 -6.93 -2.01 5.59
N ALA A 104 -7.62 -3.04 6.10
CA ALA A 104 -7.02 -4.33 6.44
C ALA A 104 -6.44 -5.03 5.19
N ARG A 105 -7.16 -5.00 4.07
CA ARG A 105 -6.67 -5.55 2.78
C ARG A 105 -5.48 -4.80 2.23
N CYS A 106 -5.44 -3.48 2.35
CA CYS A 106 -4.31 -2.67 1.93
C CYS A 106 -3.06 -3.03 2.75
N ARG A 107 -3.20 -3.15 4.08
CA ARG A 107 -2.12 -3.61 4.98
C ARG A 107 -1.60 -5.00 4.60
N GLY A 108 -2.51 -5.95 4.34
CA GLY A 108 -2.13 -7.30 3.94
C GLY A 108 -1.32 -7.35 2.64
N ARG A 109 -1.63 -6.49 1.67
CA ARG A 109 -0.88 -6.37 0.42
C ARG A 109 0.48 -5.71 0.60
N MET A 110 0.55 -4.68 1.43
CA MET A 110 1.80 -4.00 1.73
C MET A 110 2.75 -4.95 2.46
N LEU A 111 2.27 -5.75 3.42
CA LEU A 111 3.07 -6.81 4.06
C LEU A 111 3.56 -7.85 3.06
N GLY A 112 2.69 -8.33 2.15
CA GLY A 112 3.11 -9.25 1.10
C GLY A 112 4.20 -8.68 0.20
N TYR A 113 4.11 -7.39 -0.14
CA TYR A 113 5.13 -6.71 -0.91
C TYR A 113 6.43 -6.53 -0.13
N LEU A 114 6.36 -6.24 1.18
CA LEU A 114 7.53 -6.22 2.07
C LEU A 114 8.24 -7.57 2.13
N CYS A 115 7.50 -8.69 2.16
CA CYS A 115 8.11 -10.02 2.07
C CYS A 115 8.96 -10.19 0.79
N VAL A 116 8.45 -9.68 -0.34
CA VAL A 116 9.21 -9.72 -1.60
C VAL A 116 10.47 -8.84 -1.50
N LEU A 117 10.36 -7.62 -0.97
CA LEU A 117 11.50 -6.71 -0.85
C LEU A 117 12.58 -7.23 0.11
N VAL A 118 12.17 -7.76 1.28
CA VAL A 118 13.11 -8.36 2.24
C VAL A 118 13.74 -9.62 1.64
N GLY A 119 12.96 -10.44 0.93
CA GLY A 119 13.47 -11.59 0.22
C GLY A 119 14.51 -11.24 -0.87
N LEU A 120 14.39 -10.07 -1.52
CA LEU A 120 15.40 -9.58 -2.46
C LEU A 120 16.72 -9.22 -1.77
N ILE A 121 16.69 -8.76 -0.52
CA ILE A 121 17.88 -8.45 0.28
C ILE A 121 18.52 -9.75 0.77
N GLU A 122 17.69 -10.63 1.36
CA GLU A 122 18.17 -11.86 1.99
C GLU A 122 18.47 -13.00 1.02
N GLY A 123 18.11 -12.86 -0.26
CA GLY A 123 18.33 -13.90 -1.27
C GLY A 123 17.46 -15.16 -1.08
N ARG A 124 16.45 -15.13 -0.17
CA ARG A 124 15.55 -16.23 0.15
C ARG A 124 14.09 -15.82 0.23
N ARG A 125 13.20 -16.77 0.22
CA ARG A 125 11.78 -16.50 0.52
C ARG A 125 11.62 -16.19 2.01
N VAL A 126 11.00 -15.04 2.32
CA VAL A 126 10.76 -14.57 3.68
C VAL A 126 9.27 -14.73 4.00
N ALA A 127 8.98 -15.36 5.13
CA ALA A 127 7.61 -15.57 5.58
C ALA A 127 7.00 -14.26 6.13
N ARG A 128 5.69 -14.15 6.09
CA ARG A 128 4.98 -12.96 6.55
C ARG A 128 5.21 -12.66 8.03
N TRP A 129 5.29 -13.68 8.87
CA TRP A 129 5.55 -13.53 10.30
C TRP A 129 6.95 -13.00 10.58
N GLU A 130 7.96 -13.37 9.78
CA GLU A 130 9.33 -12.83 9.89
C GLU A 130 9.36 -11.33 9.64
N VAL A 131 8.65 -10.88 8.60
CA VAL A 131 8.52 -9.45 8.30
C VAL A 131 7.80 -8.70 9.43
N VAL A 132 6.74 -9.28 9.99
CA VAL A 132 6.03 -8.68 11.13
C VAL A 132 6.96 -8.56 12.34
N ALA A 133 7.70 -9.62 12.66
CA ALA A 133 8.67 -9.62 13.76
C ALA A 133 9.78 -8.57 13.55
N LEU A 134 10.29 -8.43 12.32
CA LEU A 134 11.25 -7.39 11.95
C LEU A 134 10.69 -5.98 12.18
N LEU A 135 9.46 -5.73 11.72
CA LEU A 135 8.79 -4.44 11.89
C LEU A 135 8.56 -4.11 13.37
N GLU A 136 8.18 -5.08 14.18
CA GLU A 136 7.99 -4.91 15.62
C GLU A 136 9.31 -4.65 16.36
N ARG A 137 10.39 -5.34 15.98
CA ARG A 137 11.73 -5.10 16.52
C ARG A 137 12.20 -3.68 16.19
N THR A 138 12.09 -3.27 14.93
CA THR A 138 12.43 -1.92 14.50
C THR A 138 11.62 -0.85 15.25
N ARG A 139 10.33 -1.09 15.44
CA ARG A 139 9.46 -0.19 16.20
C ARG A 139 9.89 -0.07 17.67
N ARG A 140 10.25 -1.18 18.32
CA ARG A 140 10.77 -1.18 19.70
C ARG A 140 12.06 -0.38 19.80
N GLN A 141 13.01 -0.61 18.88
CA GLN A 141 14.27 0.13 18.83
C GLN A 141 14.06 1.64 18.66
N HIS A 142 13.21 2.06 17.70
CA HIS A 142 12.89 3.48 17.52
C HIS A 142 12.23 4.12 18.74
N ARG A 143 11.36 3.38 19.43
CA ARG A 143 10.74 3.87 20.67
C ARG A 143 11.78 4.07 21.77
N MET A 144 12.68 3.12 21.95
CA MET A 144 13.78 3.21 22.95
C MET A 144 14.72 4.39 22.65
N VAL A 145 15.12 4.57 21.39
CA VAL A 145 15.98 5.71 21.00
C VAL A 145 15.27 7.04 21.25
N ARG A 146 13.98 7.15 20.95
CA ARG A 146 13.20 8.36 21.20
C ARG A 146 13.08 8.65 22.70
N THR A 147 12.83 7.64 23.52
CA THR A 147 12.75 7.78 24.98
C THR A 147 14.10 8.26 25.53
N ARG A 148 15.21 7.61 25.16
CA ARG A 148 16.55 8.03 25.58
C ARG A 148 16.88 9.47 25.21
N ARG A 149 16.49 9.94 24.02
CA ARG A 149 16.71 11.35 23.61
C ARG A 149 15.88 12.33 24.44
N ILE A 150 14.67 11.96 24.83
CA ILE A 150 13.83 12.77 25.71
C ILE A 150 14.44 12.82 27.10
N ASP A 151 14.87 11.69 27.67
CA ASP A 151 15.48 11.60 28.96
C ASP A 151 16.78 12.42 29.04
N GLN A 152 17.62 12.34 27.99
CA GLN A 152 18.83 13.15 27.87
C GLN A 152 18.51 14.65 27.79
N GLY A 153 17.45 15.03 27.05
CA GLY A 153 16.99 16.41 26.97
C GLY A 153 16.51 16.94 28.30
N VAL A 154 15.74 16.14 29.04
CA VAL A 154 15.26 16.51 30.39
C VAL A 154 16.41 16.62 31.37
N ALA A 155 17.36 15.71 31.37
CA ALA A 155 18.56 15.77 32.22
C ALA A 155 19.37 17.06 31.95
N TRP A 156 19.57 17.43 30.69
CA TRP A 156 20.28 18.66 30.32
C TRP A 156 19.60 19.93 30.87
N PHE A 157 18.26 20.01 30.85
CA PHE A 157 17.51 21.13 31.44
C PHE A 157 17.59 21.17 32.95
N ASN A 158 17.67 20.01 33.63
CA ASN A 158 17.83 19.93 35.08
C ASN A 158 19.23 20.34 35.57
N GLU A 159 20.27 20.11 34.74
CA GLU A 159 21.65 20.49 35.04
C GLU A 159 21.93 21.99 34.78
N ARG A 160 21.10 22.65 34.01
CA ARG A 160 21.23 24.08 33.68
C ARG A 160 19.87 24.78 33.86
N PRO A 161 19.45 25.03 35.10
CA PRO A 161 18.25 25.84 35.34
C PRO A 161 18.45 27.26 34.82
N PRO A 162 17.39 27.92 34.32
CA PRO A 162 17.45 29.27 33.77
C PRO A 162 17.86 30.32 34.79
#